data_8f4b249fa750ff180f7d627d73c29da3
#
_entry.id   8f4b249fa750ff180f7d627d73c29da3
#
_cell.length_a   1.000
_cell.length_b   1.000
_cell.length_c   1.000
_cell.angle_alpha   90.00
_cell.angle_beta   90.00
_cell.angle_gamma   90.00
#
_symmetry.space_group_name_H-M   'P 1'
#
loop_
_entity.id
_entity.type
_entity.pdbx_description
1 polymer ?
#
loop_
_entity_poly.entity_id
_entity_poly.type
_entity_poly.pdbx_seq_one_letter_code
_entity_poly.pdbx_strand_id
1 'polypeptide(L)'
;MPASRRLKIGLSACFQHADPARPLFTGKTLQYVEQSIAHWIMSAGAMVVMVPCPTGETARGDVTLAHYAEWLDGVVMHGGAD
;
A
#
# COMPACT_ATOMS: atom_id res chain seq x y z
N MET A 1 -8.58 21.65 -21.50
CA MET A 1 -8.14 21.04 -21.04
C MET A 1 -7.97 20.15 -20.79
N PRO A 2 -7.42 20.21 -21.19
CA PRO A 2 -7.55 18.86 -20.92
C PRO A 2 -7.82 18.73 -19.48
N ALA A 3 -8.51 17.76 -19.18
CA ALA A 3 -8.69 17.43 -17.80
C ALA A 3 -7.34 17.36 -17.15
N SER A 4 -7.21 17.96 -16.03
CA SER A 4 -5.98 17.82 -15.29
C SER A 4 -5.77 16.36 -14.91
N ARG A 5 -4.53 15.95 -14.98
CA ARG A 5 -4.15 14.61 -14.58
C ARG A 5 -4.32 14.47 -13.06
N ARG A 6 -4.91 13.36 -12.66
CA ARG A 6 -5.01 13.08 -11.24
C ARG A 6 -3.66 12.65 -10.69
N LEU A 7 -3.36 13.07 -9.48
CA LEU A 7 -2.15 12.62 -8.81
C LEU A 7 -2.27 11.15 -8.40
N LYS A 8 -1.16 10.44 -8.48
CA LYS A 8 -1.06 9.06 -8.02
C LYS A 8 -0.33 9.08 -6.67
N ILE A 9 -1.08 8.80 -5.61
CA ILE A 9 -0.52 8.83 -4.25
C ILE A 9 -0.42 7.40 -3.76
N GLY A 10 0.79 7.00 -3.39
CA GLY A 10 1.02 5.71 -2.79
C GLY A 10 0.65 5.73 -1.33
N LEU A 11 0.03 4.66 -0.86
CA LEU A 11 -0.27 4.48 0.56
C LEU A 11 0.47 3.22 0.99
N SER A 12 1.39 3.38 1.95
CA SER A 12 2.19 2.25 2.41
C SER A 12 1.30 1.21 3.07
N ALA A 13 1.64 -0.06 2.86
CA ALA A 13 0.85 -1.16 3.38
C ALA A 13 1.15 -1.42 4.85
N CYS A 14 0.14 -1.91 5.55
CA CYS A 14 0.30 -2.48 6.88
C CYS A 14 0.41 -3.98 6.78
N PHE A 15 0.94 -4.62 7.82
CA PHE A 15 1.13 -6.05 7.85
C PHE A 15 0.16 -6.73 8.81
N GLN A 16 -0.30 -7.90 8.40
CA GLN A 16 -0.91 -8.85 9.31
C GLN A 16 -0.13 -10.14 9.13
N HIS A 17 0.75 -10.42 10.07
CA HIS A 17 1.65 -11.56 9.96
C HIS A 17 0.90 -12.88 10.13
N ALA A 18 1.51 -13.96 9.66
CA ALA A 18 0.95 -15.28 9.79
C ALA A 18 0.64 -15.57 11.27
N ASP A 19 -0.57 -16.09 11.52
CA ASP A 19 -1.03 -16.31 12.89
C ASP A 19 -1.95 -17.55 12.89
N PRO A 20 -1.54 -18.63 13.56
CA PRO A 20 -2.34 -19.84 13.58
C PRO A 20 -3.68 -19.68 14.30
N ALA A 21 -3.83 -18.63 15.13
CA ALA A 21 -5.10 -18.38 15.81
C ALA A 21 -6.12 -17.65 14.93
N ARG A 22 -5.69 -17.14 13.79
CA ARG A 22 -6.57 -16.40 12.89
C ARG A 22 -7.47 -17.38 12.13
N PRO A 23 -8.77 -17.06 11.93
CA PRO A 23 -9.68 -18.00 11.29
C PRO A 23 -9.40 -18.26 9.82
N LEU A 24 -8.77 -17.29 9.12
CA LEU A 24 -8.44 -17.42 7.70
C LEU A 24 -7.00 -17.00 7.48
N PHE A 25 -6.37 -17.58 6.46
CA PHE A 25 -5.01 -17.23 6.06
C PHE A 25 -4.00 -17.38 7.20
N THR A 26 -4.15 -18.45 7.98
CA THR A 26 -3.35 -18.65 9.18
C THR A 26 -1.85 -18.73 8.91
N GLY A 27 -1.46 -19.29 7.76
CA GLY A 27 -0.06 -19.44 7.40
C GLY A 27 0.47 -18.39 6.47
N LYS A 28 -0.24 -17.27 6.30
CA LYS A 28 0.13 -16.26 5.33
C LYS A 28 0.27 -14.89 5.97
N THR A 29 1.26 -14.13 5.50
CA THR A 29 1.39 -12.72 5.85
C THR A 29 0.55 -11.92 4.85
N LEU A 30 -0.28 -11.04 5.36
CA LEU A 30 -1.13 -10.18 4.54
C LEU A 30 -0.63 -8.75 4.60
N GLN A 31 -0.74 -8.05 3.49
CA GLN A 31 -0.50 -6.61 3.45
C GLN A 31 -1.80 -5.94 3.06
N TYR A 32 -2.12 -4.83 3.73
CA TYR A 32 -3.41 -4.16 3.54
C TYR A 32 -3.29 -2.68 3.79
N VAL A 33 -4.31 -1.92 3.33
CA VAL A 33 -4.44 -0.51 3.69
C VAL A 33 -5.81 -0.31 4.33
N GLU A 34 -5.87 0.66 5.24
CA GLU A 34 -7.12 0.99 5.92
C GLU A 34 -8.01 1.81 4.98
N GLN A 35 -9.25 1.39 4.84
CA GLN A 35 -10.18 2.03 3.90
C GLN A 35 -10.37 3.52 4.17
N SER A 36 -10.47 3.90 5.44
CA SER A 36 -10.74 5.29 5.78
C SER A 36 -9.60 6.22 5.36
N ILE A 37 -8.36 5.75 5.45
CA ILE A 37 -7.20 6.54 5.02
C ILE A 37 -7.21 6.68 3.50
N ALA A 38 -7.47 5.58 2.79
CA ALA A 38 -7.56 5.63 1.34
C ALA A 38 -8.66 6.60 0.89
N HIS A 39 -9.83 6.53 1.51
CA HIS A 39 -10.92 7.43 1.17
C HIS A 39 -10.60 8.89 1.50
N TRP A 40 -9.85 9.12 2.59
CA TRP A 40 -9.44 10.47 2.94
C TRP A 40 -8.57 11.09 1.83
N ILE A 41 -7.60 10.32 1.34
CA ILE A 41 -6.75 10.78 0.25
C ILE A 41 -7.59 11.01 -1.02
N MET A 42 -8.48 10.08 -1.32
CA MET A 42 -9.34 10.20 -2.50
C MET A 42 -10.28 11.40 -2.42
N SER A 43 -10.61 11.84 -1.21
CA SER A 43 -11.47 13.01 -1.06
C SER A 43 -10.80 14.29 -1.56
N ALA A 44 -9.49 14.29 -1.67
CA ALA A 44 -8.74 15.41 -2.25
C ALA A 44 -8.60 15.28 -3.77
N GLY A 45 -9.19 14.24 -4.36
CA GLY A 45 -9.19 14.04 -5.81
C GLY A 45 -8.02 13.21 -6.34
N ALA A 46 -7.19 12.65 -5.45
CA ALA A 46 -6.06 11.83 -5.86
C ALA A 46 -6.47 10.37 -6.03
N MET A 47 -5.74 9.68 -6.88
CA MET A 47 -5.85 8.22 -6.98
C MET A 47 -4.94 7.59 -5.93
N VAL A 48 -5.42 6.55 -5.26
CA VAL A 48 -4.65 5.87 -4.23
C VAL A 48 -4.16 4.53 -4.76
N VAL A 49 -2.87 4.28 -4.54
CA VAL A 49 -2.26 3.02 -4.95
C VAL A 49 -1.61 2.42 -3.70
N MET A 50 -1.99 1.20 -3.35
CA MET A 50 -1.30 0.52 -2.27
C MET A 50 0.11 0.17 -2.70
N VAL A 51 1.09 0.52 -1.88
CA VAL A 51 2.49 0.18 -2.14
C VAL A 51 2.87 -0.96 -1.21
N PRO A 52 2.99 -2.18 -1.72
CA PRO A 52 3.36 -3.31 -0.87
C PRO A 52 4.84 -3.28 -0.54
N CYS A 53 5.20 -3.88 0.60
CA CYS A 53 6.59 -4.10 0.90
C CYS A 53 7.12 -5.17 -0.05
N PRO A 54 8.23 -4.91 -0.77
CA PRO A 54 8.71 -5.85 -1.79
C PRO A 54 9.56 -6.99 -1.22
N THR A 55 9.78 -7.03 0.08
CA THR A 55 10.62 -8.06 0.70
C THR A 55 9.78 -9.02 1.52
N GLY A 56 10.38 -10.14 1.89
CA GLY A 56 9.71 -11.17 2.68
C GLY A 56 9.95 -12.55 2.09
N GLU A 57 9.49 -13.57 2.78
CA GLU A 57 9.76 -14.96 2.40
C GLU A 57 9.29 -15.33 1.01
N THR A 58 8.20 -14.73 0.56
CA THR A 58 7.63 -15.06 -0.75
C THR A 58 8.08 -14.10 -1.85
N ALA A 59 8.96 -13.16 -1.52
CA ALA A 59 9.42 -12.17 -2.50
C ALA A 59 10.14 -12.84 -3.67
N ARG A 60 9.83 -12.36 -4.87
CA ARG A 60 10.46 -12.80 -6.10
C ARG A 60 10.67 -11.59 -6.99
N GLY A 61 11.71 -11.64 -7.81
CA GLY A 61 11.98 -10.54 -8.73
C GLY A 61 12.76 -9.42 -8.08
N ASP A 62 12.84 -8.31 -8.79
CA ASP A 62 13.74 -7.21 -8.43
C ASP A 62 13.04 -5.86 -8.28
N VAL A 63 11.72 -5.85 -8.17
CA VAL A 63 10.99 -4.60 -7.96
C VAL A 63 11.29 -4.07 -6.56
N THR A 64 11.58 -2.77 -6.49
CA THR A 64 11.93 -2.10 -5.24
C THR A 64 11.02 -0.91 -5.00
N LEU A 65 11.10 -0.35 -3.80
CA LEU A 65 10.34 0.87 -3.48
C LEU A 65 10.73 2.02 -4.39
N ALA A 66 11.98 2.04 -4.88
CA ALA A 66 12.42 3.09 -5.80
C ALA A 66 11.61 3.08 -7.10
N HIS A 67 11.21 1.91 -7.57
CA HIS A 67 10.37 1.83 -8.77
C HIS A 67 9.02 2.52 -8.55
N TYR A 68 8.43 2.32 -7.38
CA TYR A 68 7.19 2.99 -7.04
C TYR A 68 7.39 4.50 -6.89
N ALA A 69 8.51 4.90 -6.26
CA ALA A 69 8.79 6.31 -6.06
C ALA A 69 8.93 7.06 -7.37
N GLU A 70 9.50 6.43 -8.38
CA GLU A 70 9.64 7.05 -9.69
C GLU A 70 8.30 7.26 -10.38
N TRP A 71 7.34 6.40 -10.12
CA TRP A 71 6.05 6.43 -10.78
C TRP A 71 5.02 7.29 -10.06
N LEU A 72 5.09 7.32 -8.72
CA LEU A 72 4.11 8.02 -7.90
C LEU A 72 4.41 9.51 -7.81
N ASP A 73 3.37 10.31 -7.59
CA ASP A 73 3.51 11.72 -7.34
C ASP A 73 3.80 12.04 -5.88
N GLY A 74 3.43 11.14 -4.98
CA GLY A 74 3.70 11.29 -3.56
C GLY A 74 3.35 10.02 -2.82
N VAL A 75 3.68 9.99 -1.53
CA VAL A 75 3.44 8.82 -0.68
C VAL A 75 2.91 9.29 0.67
N VAL A 76 1.90 8.57 1.15
CA VAL A 76 1.41 8.71 2.52
C VAL A 76 1.83 7.46 3.27
N MET A 77 2.49 7.65 4.41
CA MET A 77 2.90 6.53 5.23
C MET A 77 1.76 6.14 6.15
N HIS A 78 1.32 4.91 6.03
CA HIS A 78 0.29 4.37 6.91
C HIS A 78 0.86 4.23 8.31
N GLY A 79 0.16 4.73 9.31
CA GLY A 79 0.64 4.60 10.66
C GLY A 79 0.69 3.14 11.08
N GLY A 80 1.72 2.77 11.80
CA GLY A 80 1.87 1.40 12.25
C GLY A 80 0.85 1.06 13.32
N ALA A 81 0.42 -0.21 13.33
CA ALA A 81 -0.37 -0.73 14.42
C ALA A 81 0.58 -1.09 15.57
N ASP A 82 0.20 -0.79 16.76
CA ASP A 82 0.98 -1.14 17.93
C ASP A 82 0.61 -2.49 18.46
#